data_75be56f2ba8edfd7c1fb065909f26bee
#
_entry.id   75be56f2ba8edfd7c1fb065909f26bee
#
_cell.length_a   1.000
_cell.length_b   1.000
_cell.length_c   1.000
_cell.angle_alpha   90.00
_cell.angle_beta   90.00
_cell.angle_gamma   90.00
#
_symmetry.space_group_name_H-M   'P 1'
#
loop_
_entity.id
_entity.type
_entity.pdbx_description
1 polymer ?
#
loop_
_entity_poly.entity_id
_entity_poly.type
_entity_poly.pdbx_seq_one_letter_code
_entity_poly.pdbx_strand_id
1 'polypeptide(L)'
;VYLAQGAYAKVVVRSAELLAACEAMHYALVALHIRIQTAAAYARLGKPETAHTWLQKALSDAGPDGLVMPFAENYSLLKPLLAWETRSAFAARITALGEAAEARGAERLRPAAFRALTAREFEIVELMVQRLSNREIAQKCYLSEGSVKQYVNQIYSKLHMEGDTRTKRKRLAELFGQKT
;
A
#
# COMPACT_ATOMS: atom_id res chain seq x y z
N VAL A 1 3.28 4.45 -17.62
CA VAL A 1 2.48 5.66 -17.91
C VAL A 1 0.99 5.34 -17.86
N TYR A 2 0.40 4.48 -18.74
CA TYR A 2 -1.06 4.23 -18.79
C TYR A 2 -1.66 3.68 -17.49
N LEU A 3 -0.95 2.77 -16.79
CA LEU A 3 -1.42 2.20 -15.53
C LEU A 3 -1.56 3.29 -14.44
N ALA A 4 -0.57 4.18 -14.34
CA ALA A 4 -0.59 5.31 -13.41
C ALA A 4 -1.65 6.37 -13.74
N GLN A 5 -2.05 6.47 -15.00
CA GLN A 5 -3.12 7.37 -15.48
C GLN A 5 -4.52 6.76 -15.37
N GLY A 6 -4.65 5.52 -14.87
CA GLY A 6 -5.93 4.81 -14.81
C GLY A 6 -6.45 4.34 -16.17
N ALA A 7 -5.65 4.43 -17.24
CA ALA A 7 -6.05 4.03 -18.59
C ALA A 7 -5.93 2.51 -18.81
N TYR A 8 -6.56 1.72 -17.93
CA TYR A 8 -6.41 0.26 -17.86
C TYR A 8 -6.77 -0.47 -19.16
N ALA A 9 -7.80 -0.03 -19.87
CA ALA A 9 -8.19 -0.62 -21.14
C ALA A 9 -7.07 -0.48 -22.20
N LYS A 10 -6.34 0.65 -22.20
CA LYS A 10 -5.20 0.84 -23.12
C LYS A 10 -4.03 -0.08 -22.78
N VAL A 11 -3.81 -0.39 -21.51
CA VAL A 11 -2.78 -1.36 -21.08
C VAL A 11 -3.11 -2.72 -21.67
N VAL A 12 -4.34 -3.19 -21.51
CA VAL A 12 -4.79 -4.50 -22.00
C VAL A 12 -4.69 -4.61 -23.52
N VAL A 13 -5.17 -3.59 -24.27
CA VAL A 13 -5.14 -3.60 -25.74
C VAL A 13 -3.71 -3.69 -26.27
N ARG A 14 -2.77 -2.97 -25.65
CA ARG A 14 -1.36 -2.95 -26.11
C ARG A 14 -0.52 -4.11 -25.62
N SER A 15 -0.98 -4.84 -24.60
CA SER A 15 -0.18 -5.91 -23.98
C SER A 15 0.18 -7.03 -24.95
N ALA A 16 -0.73 -7.44 -25.82
CA ALA A 16 -0.52 -8.52 -26.78
C ALA A 16 0.59 -8.17 -27.81
N GLU A 17 0.52 -6.98 -28.39
CA GLU A 17 1.53 -6.49 -29.34
C GLU A 17 2.91 -6.35 -28.68
N LEU A 18 2.96 -5.77 -27.51
CA LEU A 18 4.20 -5.59 -26.76
C LEU A 18 4.83 -6.92 -26.34
N LEU A 19 4.01 -7.90 -25.94
CA LEU A 19 4.51 -9.23 -25.59
C LEU A 19 5.09 -9.95 -26.81
N ALA A 20 4.41 -9.89 -27.96
CA ALA A 20 4.94 -10.46 -29.19
C ALA A 20 6.30 -9.84 -29.58
N ALA A 21 6.44 -8.53 -29.45
CA ALA A 21 7.70 -7.85 -29.68
C ALA A 21 8.79 -8.29 -28.68
N CYS A 22 8.47 -8.45 -27.39
CA CYS A 22 9.40 -8.93 -26.37
C CYS A 22 9.87 -10.37 -26.65
N GLU A 23 8.96 -11.23 -27.10
CA GLU A 23 9.29 -12.63 -27.48
C GLU A 23 10.26 -12.66 -28.66
N ALA A 24 10.00 -11.87 -29.70
CA ALA A 24 10.88 -11.78 -30.87
C ALA A 24 12.29 -11.25 -30.52
N MET A 25 12.41 -10.39 -29.52
CA MET A 25 13.67 -9.77 -29.08
C MET A 25 14.30 -10.47 -27.86
N HIS A 26 13.70 -11.54 -27.35
CA HIS A 26 14.11 -12.25 -26.14
C HIS A 26 14.21 -11.38 -24.88
N TYR A 27 13.31 -10.38 -24.73
CA TYR A 27 13.27 -9.48 -23.58
C TYR A 27 12.39 -10.01 -22.46
N ALA A 28 12.84 -11.09 -21.80
CA ALA A 28 12.09 -11.81 -20.76
C ALA A 28 11.65 -10.92 -19.59
N LEU A 29 12.54 -10.06 -19.09
CA LEU A 29 12.22 -9.17 -17.97
C LEU A 29 11.15 -8.12 -18.34
N VAL A 30 11.23 -7.57 -19.56
CA VAL A 30 10.21 -6.61 -20.04
C VAL A 30 8.88 -7.32 -20.24
N ALA A 31 8.86 -8.53 -20.79
CA ALA A 31 7.66 -9.35 -20.92
C ALA A 31 7.02 -9.64 -19.54
N LEU A 32 7.85 -9.93 -18.53
CA LEU A 32 7.37 -10.11 -17.15
C LEU A 32 6.67 -8.86 -16.62
N HIS A 33 7.26 -7.66 -16.76
CA HIS A 33 6.63 -6.41 -16.37
C HIS A 33 5.31 -6.16 -17.09
N ILE A 34 5.23 -6.45 -18.39
CA ILE A 34 3.98 -6.31 -19.16
C ILE A 34 2.91 -7.25 -18.62
N ARG A 35 3.22 -8.51 -18.33
CA ARG A 35 2.27 -9.46 -17.74
C ARG A 35 1.75 -8.99 -16.38
N ILE A 36 2.62 -8.50 -15.50
CA ILE A 36 2.26 -7.95 -14.20
C ILE A 36 1.32 -6.74 -14.35
N GLN A 37 1.64 -5.80 -15.23
CA GLN A 37 0.82 -4.62 -15.47
C GLN A 37 -0.53 -4.99 -16.11
N THR A 38 -0.56 -6.02 -16.95
CA THR A 38 -1.79 -6.52 -17.55
C THR A 38 -2.69 -7.17 -16.50
N ALA A 39 -2.13 -7.96 -15.58
CA ALA A 39 -2.87 -8.50 -14.45
C ALA A 39 -3.50 -7.39 -13.59
N ALA A 40 -2.71 -6.38 -13.23
CA ALA A 40 -3.20 -5.22 -12.49
C ALA A 40 -4.31 -4.46 -13.23
N ALA A 41 -4.18 -4.28 -14.54
CA ALA A 41 -5.18 -3.60 -15.35
C ALA A 41 -6.51 -4.38 -15.40
N TYR A 42 -6.48 -5.70 -15.59
CA TYR A 42 -7.68 -6.54 -15.55
C TYR A 42 -8.37 -6.52 -14.19
N ALA A 43 -7.61 -6.54 -13.10
CA ALA A 43 -8.16 -6.41 -11.75
C ALA A 43 -8.91 -5.09 -11.56
N ARG A 44 -8.37 -3.97 -12.05
CA ARG A 44 -9.01 -2.65 -12.02
C ARG A 44 -10.21 -2.52 -12.95
N LEU A 45 -10.28 -3.33 -14.01
CA LEU A 45 -11.43 -3.43 -14.91
C LEU A 45 -12.55 -4.36 -14.39
N GLY A 46 -12.43 -4.88 -13.17
CA GLY A 46 -13.43 -5.77 -12.57
C GLY A 46 -13.44 -7.17 -13.18
N LYS A 47 -12.31 -7.64 -13.72
CA LYS A 47 -12.13 -8.98 -14.31
C LYS A 47 -11.11 -9.80 -13.51
N PRO A 48 -11.42 -10.16 -12.24
CA PRO A 48 -10.44 -10.75 -11.32
C PRO A 48 -9.92 -12.13 -11.79
N GLU A 49 -10.75 -12.96 -12.39
CA GLU A 49 -10.35 -14.28 -12.91
C GLU A 49 -9.29 -14.15 -14.02
N THR A 50 -9.55 -13.26 -14.99
CA THR A 50 -8.58 -12.98 -16.06
C THR A 50 -7.30 -12.36 -15.49
N ALA A 51 -7.43 -11.45 -14.54
CA ALA A 51 -6.30 -10.86 -13.85
C ALA A 51 -5.43 -11.90 -13.15
N HIS A 52 -6.08 -12.85 -12.45
CA HIS A 52 -5.39 -13.94 -11.76
C HIS A 52 -4.65 -14.87 -12.74
N THR A 53 -5.26 -15.21 -13.88
CA THR A 53 -4.60 -16.00 -14.93
C THR A 53 -3.31 -15.32 -15.42
N TRP A 54 -3.34 -14.00 -15.64
CA TRP A 54 -2.15 -13.23 -16.02
C TRP A 54 -1.10 -13.18 -14.90
N LEU A 55 -1.53 -13.07 -13.65
CA LEU A 55 -0.63 -13.12 -12.49
C LEU A 55 0.05 -14.48 -12.37
N GLN A 56 -0.70 -15.58 -12.48
CA GLN A 56 -0.15 -16.93 -12.40
C GLN A 56 0.92 -17.17 -13.47
N LYS A 57 0.68 -16.70 -14.70
CA LYS A 57 1.68 -16.79 -15.77
C LYS A 57 2.95 -16.00 -15.41
N ALA A 58 2.80 -14.79 -14.89
CA ALA A 58 3.94 -13.99 -14.45
C ALA A 58 4.70 -14.65 -13.29
N LEU A 59 4.00 -15.24 -12.32
CA LEU A 59 4.61 -15.97 -11.20
C LEU A 59 5.38 -17.22 -11.67
N SER A 60 4.83 -17.95 -12.63
CA SER A 60 5.49 -19.11 -13.25
C SER A 60 6.76 -18.73 -13.98
N ASP A 61 6.74 -17.63 -14.74
CA ASP A 61 7.91 -17.15 -15.49
C ASP A 61 9.03 -16.64 -14.57
N ALA A 62 8.67 -16.02 -13.46
CA ALA A 62 9.61 -15.37 -12.51
C ALA A 62 10.15 -16.32 -11.43
N GLY A 63 9.41 -17.38 -11.13
CA GLY A 63 9.69 -18.30 -10.02
C GLY A 63 11.08 -18.96 -10.09
N PRO A 64 11.49 -19.54 -11.23
CA PRO A 64 12.81 -20.19 -11.36
C PRO A 64 13.98 -19.27 -11.02
N ASP A 65 13.91 -18.00 -11.41
CA ASP A 65 14.97 -17.00 -11.18
C ASP A 65 14.76 -16.19 -9.89
N GLY A 66 13.67 -16.43 -9.18
CA GLY A 66 13.34 -15.73 -7.94
C GLY A 66 13.12 -14.22 -8.10
N LEU A 67 12.61 -13.76 -9.24
CA LEU A 67 12.44 -12.35 -9.60
C LEU A 67 11.26 -11.71 -8.87
N VAL A 68 11.41 -11.41 -7.57
CA VAL A 68 10.35 -10.83 -6.72
C VAL A 68 10.14 -9.33 -6.92
N MET A 69 11.19 -8.57 -7.27
CA MET A 69 11.15 -7.11 -7.31
C MET A 69 10.10 -6.54 -8.28
N PRO A 70 9.93 -7.05 -9.51
CA PRO A 70 8.90 -6.54 -10.42
C PRO A 70 7.48 -6.60 -9.86
N PHE A 71 7.20 -7.59 -9.01
CA PHE A 71 5.90 -7.72 -8.33
C PHE A 71 5.81 -6.78 -7.12
N ALA A 72 6.88 -6.66 -6.32
CA ALA A 72 6.90 -5.79 -5.15
C ALA A 72 6.72 -4.31 -5.52
N GLU A 73 7.26 -3.87 -6.63
CA GLU A 73 7.06 -2.52 -7.19
C GLU A 73 5.60 -2.23 -7.59
N ASN A 74 4.84 -3.26 -7.90
CA ASN A 74 3.42 -3.18 -8.29
C ASN A 74 2.48 -3.75 -7.20
N TYR A 75 2.99 -3.96 -5.98
CA TYR A 75 2.29 -4.69 -4.92
C TYR A 75 0.91 -4.14 -4.60
N SER A 76 0.76 -2.82 -4.46
CA SER A 76 -0.53 -2.17 -4.14
C SER A 76 -1.65 -2.49 -5.15
N LEU A 77 -1.29 -2.76 -6.41
CA LEU A 77 -2.21 -3.13 -7.47
C LEU A 77 -2.47 -4.65 -7.50
N LEU A 78 -1.49 -5.45 -7.08
CA LEU A 78 -1.54 -6.90 -7.12
C LEU A 78 -2.05 -7.53 -5.82
N LYS A 79 -2.05 -6.80 -4.71
CA LYS A 79 -2.40 -7.27 -3.37
C LYS A 79 -3.70 -8.10 -3.32
N PRO A 80 -4.83 -7.69 -3.96
CA PRO A 80 -6.04 -8.49 -3.96
C PRO A 80 -5.89 -9.84 -4.70
N LEU A 81 -5.05 -9.90 -5.74
CA LEU A 81 -4.80 -11.11 -6.52
C LEU A 81 -3.82 -12.05 -5.82
N LEU A 82 -2.78 -11.50 -5.17
CA LEU A 82 -1.81 -12.27 -4.39
C LEU A 82 -2.47 -12.96 -3.19
N ALA A 83 -3.55 -12.43 -2.66
CA ALA A 83 -4.33 -13.06 -1.61
C ALA A 83 -4.95 -14.41 -2.03
N TRP A 84 -5.07 -14.71 -3.32
CA TRP A 84 -5.52 -16.00 -3.84
C TRP A 84 -4.40 -17.06 -3.87
N GLU A 85 -3.14 -16.63 -3.83
CA GLU A 85 -1.94 -17.48 -3.92
C GLU A 85 -1.47 -17.99 -2.54
N THR A 86 -2.39 -18.48 -1.72
CA THR A 86 -2.16 -18.83 -0.31
C THR A 86 -1.14 -19.96 -0.08
N ARG A 87 -0.88 -20.79 -1.08
CA ARG A 87 0.06 -21.92 -1.01
C ARG A 87 1.41 -21.67 -1.65
N SER A 88 1.60 -20.50 -2.29
CA SER A 88 2.84 -20.16 -2.99
C SER A 88 3.83 -19.48 -2.06
N ALA A 89 4.95 -20.15 -1.75
CA ALA A 89 6.06 -19.53 -1.00
C ALA A 89 6.65 -18.34 -1.75
N PHE A 90 6.64 -18.35 -3.08
CA PHE A 90 7.09 -17.24 -3.90
C PHE A 90 6.16 -16.03 -3.77
N ALA A 91 4.84 -16.23 -3.83
CA ALA A 91 3.86 -15.18 -3.60
C ALA A 91 3.94 -14.61 -2.17
N ALA A 92 4.19 -15.44 -1.16
CA ALA A 92 4.41 -14.99 0.21
C ALA A 92 5.64 -14.07 0.34
N ARG A 93 6.74 -14.37 -0.36
CA ARG A 93 7.92 -13.49 -0.41
C ARG A 93 7.62 -12.14 -1.07
N ILE A 94 6.85 -12.15 -2.17
CA ILE A 94 6.39 -10.92 -2.84
C ILE A 94 5.55 -10.08 -1.87
N THR A 95 4.60 -10.70 -1.19
CA THR A 95 3.73 -10.04 -0.22
C THR A 95 4.54 -9.39 0.90
N ALA A 96 5.45 -10.13 1.52
CA ALA A 96 6.31 -9.60 2.60
C ALA A 96 7.15 -8.40 2.16
N LEU A 97 7.74 -8.45 0.96
CA LEU A 97 8.52 -7.33 0.41
C LEU A 97 7.64 -6.13 0.05
N GLY A 98 6.46 -6.37 -0.52
CA GLY A 98 5.50 -5.33 -0.87
C GLY A 98 4.98 -4.59 0.37
N GLU A 99 4.58 -5.33 1.40
CA GLU A 99 4.15 -4.76 2.68
C GLU A 99 5.26 -3.94 3.35
N ALA A 100 6.49 -4.45 3.34
CA ALA A 100 7.63 -3.71 3.87
C ALA A 100 7.93 -2.44 3.06
N ALA A 101 7.71 -2.45 1.75
CA ALA A 101 7.87 -1.27 0.89
C ALA A 101 6.77 -0.24 1.14
N GLU A 102 5.51 -0.67 1.26
CA GLU A 102 4.37 0.20 1.62
C GLU A 102 4.60 0.84 3.00
N ALA A 103 5.03 0.07 4.00
CA ALA A 103 5.34 0.57 5.34
C ALA A 103 6.44 1.64 5.31
N ARG A 104 7.55 1.41 4.59
CA ARG A 104 8.63 2.40 4.41
C ARG A 104 8.16 3.65 3.66
N GLY A 105 7.30 3.48 2.65
CA GLY A 105 6.70 4.59 1.91
C GLY A 105 5.82 5.45 2.81
N ALA A 106 4.97 4.82 3.60
CA ALA A 106 4.12 5.51 4.59
C ALA A 106 4.96 6.26 5.64
N GLU A 107 6.07 5.65 6.10
CA GLU A 107 7.01 6.28 7.03
C GLU A 107 7.67 7.54 6.43
N ARG A 108 8.09 7.49 5.17
CA ARG A 108 8.68 8.63 4.45
C ARG A 108 7.70 9.79 4.23
N LEU A 109 6.42 9.48 4.01
CA LEU A 109 5.36 10.47 3.82
C LEU A 109 4.87 11.08 5.13
N ARG A 110 5.29 10.50 6.28
CA ARG A 110 4.92 11.01 7.60
C ARG A 110 5.62 12.36 7.84
N PRO A 111 4.87 13.43 8.21
CA PRO A 111 5.47 14.72 8.53
C PRO A 111 6.56 14.58 9.60
N ALA A 112 7.64 15.35 9.49
CA ALA A 112 8.80 15.25 10.38
C ALA A 112 8.42 15.31 11.86
N ALA A 113 7.44 16.14 12.21
CA ALA A 113 6.93 16.29 13.57
C ALA A 113 6.39 14.98 14.19
N PHE A 114 5.94 14.03 13.36
CA PHE A 114 5.33 12.77 13.81
C PHE A 114 6.24 11.54 13.71
N ARG A 115 7.52 11.71 13.36
CA ARG A 115 8.48 10.59 13.23
C ARG A 115 8.75 9.85 14.55
N ALA A 116 8.57 10.52 15.69
CA ALA A 116 8.72 9.92 17.02
C ALA A 116 7.56 8.98 17.40
N LEU A 117 6.47 9.00 16.65
CA LEU A 117 5.29 8.17 16.90
C LEU A 117 5.45 6.80 16.26
N THR A 118 4.95 5.76 16.91
CA THR A 118 4.76 4.44 16.29
C THR A 118 3.69 4.50 15.19
N ALA A 119 3.62 3.48 14.32
CA ALA A 119 2.58 3.40 13.29
C ALA A 119 1.17 3.47 13.90
N ARG A 120 0.95 2.82 15.04
CA ARG A 120 -0.34 2.80 15.74
C ARG A 120 -0.70 4.16 16.35
N GLU A 121 0.25 4.84 16.93
CA GLU A 121 0.05 6.20 17.45
C GLU A 121 -0.26 7.18 16.31
N PHE A 122 0.41 7.05 15.18
CA PHE A 122 0.17 7.90 14.02
C PHE A 122 -1.21 7.66 13.40
N GLU A 123 -1.66 6.40 13.29
CA GLU A 123 -3.03 6.07 12.88
C GLU A 123 -4.08 6.75 13.78
N ILE A 124 -3.86 6.76 15.08
CA ILE A 124 -4.74 7.46 16.03
C ILE A 124 -4.69 8.97 15.79
N VAL A 125 -3.54 9.56 15.51
CA VAL A 125 -3.40 10.98 15.14
C VAL A 125 -4.24 11.32 13.91
N GLU A 126 -4.20 10.51 12.86
CA GLU A 126 -4.98 10.71 11.65
C GLU A 126 -6.50 10.75 11.95
N LEU A 127 -6.96 9.86 12.82
CA LEU A 127 -8.38 9.85 13.25
C LEU A 127 -8.72 11.04 14.15
N MET A 128 -7.80 11.48 15.03
CA MET A 128 -7.97 12.68 15.85
C MET A 128 -8.10 13.95 15.01
N VAL A 129 -7.30 14.06 13.94
CA VAL A 129 -7.34 15.21 13.00
C VAL A 129 -8.66 15.23 12.21
N GLN A 130 -9.23 14.07 11.92
CA GLN A 130 -10.59 13.93 11.36
C GLN A 130 -11.71 14.30 12.36
N ARG A 131 -11.34 14.78 13.55
CA ARG A 131 -12.25 15.19 14.64
C ARG A 131 -13.08 14.06 15.26
N LEU A 132 -12.67 12.80 15.09
CA LEU A 132 -13.34 11.68 15.74
C LEU A 132 -13.16 11.76 17.26
N SER A 133 -14.21 11.36 17.99
CA SER A 133 -14.17 11.17 19.45
C SER A 133 -13.34 9.93 19.83
N ASN A 134 -12.89 9.83 21.07
CA ASN A 134 -12.15 8.64 21.53
C ASN A 134 -12.97 7.35 21.39
N ARG A 135 -14.30 7.43 21.51
CA ARG A 135 -15.21 6.31 21.31
C ARG A 135 -15.23 5.85 19.86
N GLU A 136 -15.30 6.77 18.89
CA GLU A 136 -15.28 6.46 17.46
C GLU A 136 -13.91 5.92 17.03
N ILE A 137 -12.83 6.49 17.57
CA ILE A 137 -11.47 5.97 17.36
C ILE A 137 -11.36 4.54 17.90
N ALA A 138 -11.87 4.27 19.10
CA ALA A 138 -11.87 2.95 19.71
C ALA A 138 -12.59 1.93 18.82
N GLN A 139 -13.75 2.27 18.28
CA GLN A 139 -14.50 1.42 17.35
C GLN A 139 -13.70 1.14 16.06
N LYS A 140 -13.13 2.17 15.43
CA LYS A 140 -12.36 2.02 14.19
C LYS A 140 -11.06 1.21 14.39
N CYS A 141 -10.43 1.39 15.53
CA CYS A 141 -9.16 0.75 15.85
C CYS A 141 -9.31 -0.62 16.55
N TYR A 142 -10.52 -1.08 16.82
CA TYR A 142 -10.81 -2.28 17.60
C TYR A 142 -10.14 -2.26 18.98
N LEU A 143 -10.20 -1.10 19.65
CA LEU A 143 -9.65 -0.85 20.99
C LEU A 143 -10.72 -0.53 22.00
N SER A 144 -10.39 -0.57 23.30
CA SER A 144 -11.19 0.04 24.34
C SER A 144 -11.01 1.57 24.34
N GLU A 145 -12.04 2.32 24.78
CA GLU A 145 -11.93 3.78 24.92
C GLU A 145 -10.83 4.18 25.92
N GLY A 146 -10.60 3.36 26.96
CA GLY A 146 -9.50 3.53 27.91
C GLY A 146 -8.13 3.42 27.24
N SER A 147 -7.95 2.43 26.35
CA SER A 147 -6.69 2.27 25.59
C SER A 147 -6.46 3.46 24.67
N VAL A 148 -7.50 3.97 23.99
CA VAL A 148 -7.38 5.18 23.16
C VAL A 148 -6.96 6.39 23.99
N LYS A 149 -7.51 6.59 25.20
CA LYS A 149 -7.08 7.66 26.11
C LYS A 149 -5.58 7.54 26.47
N GLN A 150 -5.10 6.32 26.71
CA GLN A 150 -3.67 6.08 26.98
C GLN A 150 -2.82 6.46 25.78
N TYR A 151 -3.17 5.99 24.57
CA TYR A 151 -2.46 6.38 23.35
C TYR A 151 -2.45 7.89 23.12
N VAL A 152 -3.57 8.58 23.30
CA VAL A 152 -3.69 10.04 23.16
C VAL A 152 -2.74 10.75 24.13
N ASN A 153 -2.65 10.29 25.37
CA ASN A 153 -1.72 10.85 26.35
C ASN A 153 -0.26 10.61 25.96
N GLN A 154 0.09 9.41 25.50
CA GLN A 154 1.43 9.09 24.99
C GLN A 154 1.82 9.94 23.78
N ILE A 155 0.89 10.13 22.84
CA ILE A 155 1.08 10.99 21.66
C ILE A 155 1.38 12.42 22.08
N TYR A 156 0.58 13.01 22.97
CA TYR A 156 0.83 14.36 23.47
C TYR A 156 2.16 14.49 24.20
N SER A 157 2.54 13.48 25.00
CA SER A 157 3.83 13.44 25.67
C SER A 157 5.00 13.40 24.68
N LYS A 158 4.96 12.50 23.68
CA LYS A 158 6.00 12.35 22.65
C LYS A 158 6.14 13.59 21.75
N LEU A 159 5.04 14.30 21.53
CA LEU A 159 5.02 15.53 20.74
C LEU A 159 5.26 16.79 21.59
N HIS A 160 5.57 16.64 22.89
CA HIS A 160 5.80 17.74 23.83
C HIS A 160 4.68 18.79 23.82
N MET A 161 3.42 18.32 23.76
CA MET A 161 2.25 19.20 23.72
C MET A 161 1.76 19.53 25.13
N GLU A 162 1.77 20.81 25.48
CA GLU A 162 1.25 21.34 26.71
C GLU A 162 -0.09 22.06 26.53
N GLY A 163 -0.86 22.21 27.61
CA GLY A 163 -2.17 22.86 27.62
C GLY A 163 -3.34 21.89 27.84
N ASP A 164 -4.56 22.40 27.71
CA ASP A 164 -5.78 21.61 27.81
C ASP A 164 -6.04 20.72 26.57
N THR A 165 -6.96 19.81 26.68
CA THR A 165 -7.27 18.83 25.61
C THR A 165 -7.68 19.52 24.30
N ARG A 166 -8.41 20.65 24.38
CA ARG A 166 -8.88 21.38 23.20
C ARG A 166 -7.73 22.05 22.49
N THR A 167 -6.84 22.71 23.22
CA THR A 167 -5.64 23.36 22.71
C THR A 167 -4.70 22.33 22.07
N LYS A 168 -4.46 21.20 22.76
CA LYS A 168 -3.63 20.11 22.22
C LYS A 168 -4.18 19.54 20.91
N ARG A 169 -5.48 19.31 20.82
CA ARG A 169 -6.11 18.82 19.57
C ARG A 169 -5.99 19.84 18.43
N LYS A 170 -6.19 21.12 18.71
CA LYS A 170 -6.03 22.18 17.71
C LYS A 170 -4.60 22.22 17.17
N ARG A 171 -3.62 22.24 18.08
CA ARG A 171 -2.19 22.26 17.72
C ARG A 171 -1.77 21.01 16.93
N LEU A 172 -2.31 19.83 17.28
CA LEU A 172 -2.10 18.59 16.56
C LEU A 172 -2.59 18.69 15.11
N ALA A 173 -3.79 19.26 14.90
CA ALA A 173 -4.34 19.45 13.55
C ALA A 173 -3.54 20.48 12.74
N GLU A 174 -3.06 21.54 13.37
CA GLU A 174 -2.17 22.53 12.73
C GLU A 174 -0.85 21.90 12.29
N LEU A 175 -0.20 21.11 13.15
CA LEU A 175 1.01 20.37 12.80
C LEU A 175 0.79 19.36 11.67
N PHE A 176 -0.36 18.70 11.65
CA PHE A 176 -0.71 17.74 10.61
C PHE A 176 -1.00 18.43 9.26
N GLY A 177 -1.55 19.64 9.30
CA GLY A 177 -1.85 20.45 8.11
C GLY A 177 -0.63 21.14 7.48
N GLN A 178 0.48 21.26 8.19
CA GLN A 178 1.76 21.77 7.67
C GLN A 178 2.44 20.70 6.79
N LYS A 179 1.82 20.42 5.62
CA LYS A 179 2.49 19.69 4.54
C LYS A 179 3.53 20.65 3.95
N THR A 180 4.79 20.37 4.22
CA THR A 180 5.90 20.96 3.44
C THR A 180 5.97 20.26 2.11
#